data_aedfb38c7a70d764259885c79b693fbb
#
_entry.id   aedfb38c7a70d764259885c79b693fbb
#
_cell.length_a   1.000
_cell.length_b   1.000
_cell.length_c   1.000
_cell.angle_alpha   90.00
_cell.angle_beta   90.00
_cell.angle_gamma   90.00
#
_symmetry.space_group_name_H-M   'P 1'
#
loop_
_entity.id
_entity.type
_entity.pdbx_description
1 polymer ?
#
loop_
_entity_poly.entity_id
_entity_poly.type
_entity_poly.pdbx_seq_one_letter_code
_entity_poly.pdbx_strand_id
1 'polypeptide(L)'
;IGEKDRNPVPPLNLVGDFGGGGMLLAFGIAAALFETSKSGQGQVIDAAMTDGSALLMNAVFGLMNTPHWSQQRGTNLLDGGAHFYGTYATADGKHISIGSIEPQFYALLMQKTGLDQDTELPKQMSRADWPGIRAKLETIFAGKTRDEWDQIMLGTDICYAPVLNFDEAIANPHNAERKTFAEQGGIKQATPAPRFSRTEPQLPPGAVAPGAQTDEILSNL
;
A
#
# COMPACT_ATOMS: atom_id res chain seq x y z
N ILE A 1 6.48 -11.41 -4.22
CA ILE A 1 5.17 -11.36 -3.55
C ILE A 1 4.20 -12.34 -4.20
N GLY A 2 3.06 -12.59 -3.56
CA GLY A 2 2.01 -13.50 -3.99
C GLY A 2 1.82 -14.67 -3.03
N GLU A 3 0.77 -15.46 -3.28
CA GLU A 3 0.42 -16.62 -2.47
C GLU A 3 1.48 -17.73 -2.56
N LYS A 4 1.52 -18.56 -1.50
CA LYS A 4 2.26 -19.81 -1.51
C LYS A 4 1.72 -20.69 -2.64
N ASP A 5 2.59 -21.44 -3.30
CA ASP A 5 2.23 -22.42 -4.33
C ASP A 5 1.54 -21.84 -5.61
N ARG A 6 1.53 -20.51 -5.75
CA ARG A 6 1.14 -19.78 -6.98
C ARG A 6 2.36 -19.13 -7.64
N ASN A 7 2.21 -18.68 -8.88
CA ASN A 7 3.26 -17.88 -9.51
C ASN A 7 3.46 -16.55 -8.74
N PRO A 8 4.70 -16.02 -8.69
CA PRO A 8 4.93 -14.68 -8.16
C PRO A 8 4.07 -13.65 -8.87
N VAL A 9 3.53 -12.70 -8.10
CA VAL A 9 2.71 -11.60 -8.63
C VAL A 9 3.59 -10.36 -8.76
N PRO A 10 3.71 -9.75 -9.96
CA PRO A 10 4.40 -8.48 -10.10
C PRO A 10 3.59 -7.37 -9.42
N PRO A 11 4.24 -6.48 -8.64
CA PRO A 11 3.56 -5.38 -7.97
C PRO A 11 3.29 -4.19 -8.93
N LEU A 12 2.90 -4.46 -10.17
CA LEU A 12 2.92 -3.49 -11.26
C LEU A 12 4.34 -2.88 -11.40
N ASN A 13 4.44 -1.64 -11.79
CA ASN A 13 5.67 -0.85 -11.80
C ASN A 13 5.84 0.04 -10.55
N LEU A 14 5.05 -0.23 -9.48
CA LEU A 14 5.03 0.60 -8.28
C LEU A 14 6.32 0.53 -7.47
N VAL A 15 6.93 -0.66 -7.36
CA VAL A 15 8.16 -0.86 -6.56
C VAL A 15 9.41 -0.50 -7.35
N GLY A 16 9.56 -1.00 -8.58
CA GLY A 16 10.74 -0.76 -9.40
C GLY A 16 10.79 0.67 -9.94
N ASP A 17 9.90 0.98 -10.89
CA ASP A 17 9.94 2.24 -11.62
C ASP A 17 9.60 3.45 -10.76
N PHE A 18 8.51 3.38 -9.99
CA PHE A 18 8.03 4.54 -9.24
C PHE A 18 8.69 4.66 -7.88
N GLY A 19 8.65 3.62 -7.04
CA GLY A 19 9.21 3.66 -5.68
C GLY A 19 10.74 3.68 -5.68
N GLY A 20 11.34 2.64 -6.25
CA GLY A 20 12.80 2.46 -6.27
C GLY A 20 13.53 3.37 -7.25
N GLY A 21 12.91 3.71 -8.38
CA GLY A 21 13.47 4.62 -9.37
C GLY A 21 13.04 6.07 -9.15
N GLY A 22 11.83 6.43 -9.58
CA GLY A 22 11.38 7.81 -9.69
C GLY A 22 11.34 8.58 -8.37
N MET A 23 10.81 7.98 -7.31
CA MET A 23 10.72 8.65 -6.00
C MET A 23 12.09 8.84 -5.35
N LEU A 24 13.00 7.86 -5.46
CA LEU A 24 14.37 8.01 -4.94
C LEU A 24 15.18 9.00 -5.77
N LEU A 25 14.97 9.07 -7.10
CA LEU A 25 15.58 10.11 -7.92
C LEU A 25 15.08 11.50 -7.50
N ALA A 26 13.79 11.70 -7.29
CA ALA A 26 13.24 12.98 -6.83
C ALA A 26 13.81 13.38 -5.47
N PHE A 27 13.92 12.43 -4.52
CA PHE A 27 14.58 12.66 -3.23
C PHE A 27 16.07 13.01 -3.41
N GLY A 28 16.79 12.30 -4.27
CA GLY A 28 18.20 12.55 -4.56
C GLY A 28 18.42 13.94 -5.14
N ILE A 29 17.56 14.38 -6.08
CA ILE A 29 17.62 15.74 -6.66
C ILE A 29 17.40 16.80 -5.58
N ALA A 30 16.37 16.64 -4.73
CA ALA A 30 16.10 17.59 -3.66
C ALA A 30 17.26 17.68 -2.66
N ALA A 31 17.86 16.55 -2.28
CA ALA A 31 19.02 16.48 -1.40
C ALA A 31 20.27 17.13 -2.04
N ALA A 32 20.52 16.88 -3.33
CA ALA A 32 21.65 17.48 -4.06
C ALA A 32 21.49 18.99 -4.23
N LEU A 33 20.28 19.49 -4.50
CA LEU A 33 20.01 20.93 -4.56
C LEU A 33 20.24 21.61 -3.21
N PHE A 34 19.84 20.96 -2.11
CA PHE A 34 20.09 21.46 -0.77
C PHE A 34 21.59 21.50 -0.44
N GLU A 35 22.35 20.45 -0.82
CA GLU A 35 23.80 20.41 -0.66
C GLU A 35 24.47 21.51 -1.47
N THR A 36 24.14 21.61 -2.77
CA THR A 36 24.68 22.65 -3.68
C THR A 36 24.39 24.06 -3.19
N SER A 37 23.24 24.29 -2.55
CA SER A 37 22.93 25.61 -1.98
C SER A 37 23.88 26.03 -0.83
N LYS A 38 24.59 25.06 -0.24
CA LYS A 38 25.56 25.31 0.83
C LYS A 38 27.01 25.32 0.33
N SER A 39 27.38 24.34 -0.52
CA SER A 39 28.76 24.16 -0.99
C SER A 39 29.07 24.94 -2.28
N GLY A 40 28.04 25.26 -3.07
CA GLY A 40 28.21 25.81 -4.43
C GLY A 40 28.64 24.76 -5.46
N GLN A 41 28.73 23.50 -5.10
CA GLN A 41 29.22 22.42 -5.97
C GLN A 41 28.06 21.50 -6.41
N GLY A 42 27.91 21.27 -7.71
CA GLY A 42 27.01 20.29 -8.28
C GLY A 42 27.58 18.89 -8.27
N GLN A 43 26.72 17.88 -8.46
CA GLN A 43 27.13 16.46 -8.52
C GLN A 43 26.24 15.67 -9.46
N VAL A 44 26.73 14.52 -9.91
CA VAL A 44 25.92 13.52 -10.63
C VAL A 44 25.16 12.66 -9.63
N ILE A 45 23.90 12.36 -9.96
CA ILE A 45 23.04 11.45 -9.17
C ILE A 45 22.79 10.22 -10.02
N ASP A 46 23.27 9.07 -9.55
CA ASP A 46 22.92 7.77 -10.11
C ASP A 46 21.78 7.17 -9.27
N ALA A 47 20.60 7.02 -9.86
CA ALA A 47 19.41 6.50 -9.19
C ALA A 47 18.88 5.26 -9.95
N ALA A 48 19.55 4.15 -9.74
CA ALA A 48 19.19 2.88 -10.35
C ALA A 48 18.00 2.22 -9.67
N MET A 49 17.04 1.69 -10.44
CA MET A 49 15.90 0.90 -9.93
C MET A 49 16.36 -0.30 -9.11
N THR A 50 17.48 -0.93 -9.47
CA THR A 50 18.04 -2.08 -8.75
C THR A 50 18.38 -1.72 -7.31
N ASP A 51 19.08 -0.61 -7.11
CA ASP A 51 19.51 -0.16 -5.79
C ASP A 51 18.30 0.31 -4.96
N GLY A 52 17.39 1.04 -5.60
CA GLY A 52 16.19 1.52 -4.95
C GLY A 52 15.24 0.40 -4.53
N SER A 53 15.03 -0.61 -5.37
CA SER A 53 14.21 -1.78 -5.01
C SER A 53 14.84 -2.57 -3.86
N ALA A 54 16.17 -2.74 -3.86
CA ALA A 54 16.87 -3.39 -2.77
C ALA A 54 16.74 -2.59 -1.47
N LEU A 55 16.83 -1.26 -1.52
CA LEU A 55 16.65 -0.38 -0.36
C LEU A 55 15.23 -0.48 0.23
N LEU A 56 14.20 -0.51 -0.62
CA LEU A 56 12.81 -0.71 -0.17
C LEU A 56 12.60 -2.07 0.54
N MET A 57 13.39 -3.09 0.17
CA MET A 57 13.36 -4.42 0.78
C MET A 57 14.29 -4.56 1.99
N ASN A 58 14.99 -3.50 2.43
CA ASN A 58 16.04 -3.59 3.45
C ASN A 58 15.54 -4.18 4.77
N ALA A 59 14.32 -3.86 5.20
CA ALA A 59 13.72 -4.44 6.40
C ALA A 59 13.56 -5.97 6.27
N VAL A 60 13.17 -6.46 5.09
CA VAL A 60 13.04 -7.90 4.82
C VAL A 60 14.40 -8.59 4.83
N PHE A 61 15.44 -7.98 4.22
CA PHE A 61 16.80 -8.49 4.32
C PHE A 61 17.28 -8.60 5.78
N GLY A 62 16.93 -7.62 6.61
CA GLY A 62 17.20 -7.69 8.06
C GLY A 62 16.48 -8.88 8.72
N LEU A 63 15.21 -9.06 8.44
CA LEU A 63 14.40 -10.16 9.00
C LEU A 63 14.87 -11.55 8.54
N MET A 64 15.38 -11.68 7.32
CA MET A 64 15.92 -12.95 6.79
C MET A 64 17.11 -13.51 7.61
N ASN A 65 17.79 -12.67 8.39
CA ASN A 65 18.85 -13.10 9.30
C ASN A 65 18.31 -13.58 10.67
N THR A 66 17.00 -13.68 10.81
CA THR A 66 16.29 -14.09 12.02
C THR A 66 15.34 -15.26 11.70
N PRO A 67 14.83 -16.00 12.70
CA PRO A 67 13.82 -17.02 12.46
C PRO A 67 12.43 -16.44 12.07
N HIS A 68 12.28 -15.11 12.04
CA HIS A 68 10.99 -14.44 11.78
C HIS A 68 10.63 -14.34 10.30
N TRP A 69 11.58 -14.58 9.38
CA TRP A 69 11.32 -14.56 7.95
C TRP A 69 11.92 -15.76 7.23
N SER A 70 11.18 -16.33 6.30
CA SER A 70 11.63 -17.40 5.41
C SER A 70 11.57 -16.94 3.95
N GLN A 71 12.38 -17.56 3.09
CA GLN A 71 12.32 -17.29 1.64
C GLN A 71 11.06 -17.86 0.99
N GLN A 72 10.28 -18.68 1.71
CA GLN A 72 9.02 -19.21 1.19
C GLN A 72 7.95 -18.13 1.21
N ARG A 73 7.55 -17.68 0.02
CA ARG A 73 6.50 -16.67 -0.19
C ARG A 73 5.17 -17.11 0.40
N GLY A 74 4.40 -16.15 0.94
CA GLY A 74 3.07 -16.40 1.48
C GLY A 74 3.07 -17.19 2.79
N THR A 75 4.17 -17.18 3.53
CA THR A 75 4.29 -17.87 4.83
C THR A 75 4.78 -16.96 5.95
N ASN A 76 5.03 -15.69 5.64
CA ASN A 76 5.59 -14.72 6.57
C ASN A 76 4.51 -13.77 7.13
N LEU A 77 4.93 -12.92 8.06
CA LEU A 77 4.04 -12.01 8.79
C LEU A 77 3.30 -11.04 7.85
N LEU A 78 4.03 -10.45 6.86
CA LEU A 78 3.55 -9.33 6.05
C LEU A 78 3.28 -9.71 4.58
N ASP A 79 3.45 -10.97 4.21
CA ASP A 79 3.31 -11.42 2.82
C ASP A 79 2.05 -12.26 2.58
N GLY A 80 1.08 -12.18 3.50
CA GLY A 80 -0.18 -12.90 3.44
C GLY A 80 -0.16 -14.27 4.14
N GLY A 81 0.95 -14.68 4.77
CA GLY A 81 1.03 -15.91 5.55
C GLY A 81 0.22 -15.83 6.85
N ALA A 82 0.33 -14.73 7.58
CA ALA A 82 -0.38 -14.51 8.82
C ALA A 82 -1.89 -14.29 8.59
N HIS A 83 -2.72 -14.98 9.35
CA HIS A 83 -4.18 -14.86 9.26
C HIS A 83 -4.70 -13.47 9.67
N PHE A 84 -3.96 -12.73 10.46
CA PHE A 84 -4.31 -11.40 10.93
C PHE A 84 -3.72 -10.26 10.06
N TYR A 85 -3.07 -10.61 8.94
CA TYR A 85 -2.51 -9.65 7.99
C TYR A 85 -2.74 -10.12 6.55
N GLY A 86 -3.78 -9.61 5.92
CA GLY A 86 -4.14 -10.01 4.57
C GLY A 86 -5.54 -9.59 4.16
N THR A 87 -5.98 -10.11 3.03
CA THR A 87 -7.31 -9.83 2.47
C THR A 87 -8.20 -11.06 2.55
N TYR A 88 -9.52 -10.82 2.62
CA TYR A 88 -10.56 -11.84 2.71
C TYR A 88 -11.73 -11.51 1.80
N ALA A 89 -12.28 -12.54 1.15
CA ALA A 89 -13.49 -12.40 0.35
C ALA A 89 -14.73 -12.27 1.25
N THR A 90 -15.70 -11.52 0.80
CA THR A 90 -17.01 -11.32 1.46
C THR A 90 -18.14 -11.96 0.67
N ALA A 91 -19.33 -12.06 1.26
CA ALA A 91 -20.49 -12.75 0.65
C ALA A 91 -20.91 -12.18 -0.70
N ASP A 92 -20.64 -10.89 -0.94
CA ASP A 92 -20.97 -10.18 -2.19
C ASP A 92 -19.84 -10.22 -3.25
N GLY A 93 -18.81 -11.08 -3.04
CA GLY A 93 -17.67 -11.23 -3.94
C GLY A 93 -16.67 -10.07 -3.92
N LYS A 94 -16.87 -9.11 -3.01
CA LYS A 94 -15.90 -8.05 -2.72
C LYS A 94 -14.87 -8.54 -1.71
N HIS A 95 -13.98 -7.65 -1.26
CA HIS A 95 -12.91 -8.00 -0.34
C HIS A 95 -12.76 -6.96 0.77
N ILE A 96 -12.25 -7.44 1.91
CA ILE A 96 -11.79 -6.62 3.02
C ILE A 96 -10.31 -6.88 3.26
N SER A 97 -9.63 -5.98 3.96
CA SER A 97 -8.27 -6.17 4.44
C SER A 97 -8.21 -5.97 5.96
N ILE A 98 -7.35 -6.74 6.60
CA ILE A 98 -7.02 -6.60 8.02
C ILE A 98 -5.51 -6.56 8.22
N GLY A 99 -5.07 -5.85 9.28
CA GLY A 99 -3.67 -5.71 9.65
C GLY A 99 -3.48 -5.72 11.17
N SER A 100 -4.19 -6.59 11.89
CA SER A 100 -4.27 -6.66 13.35
C SER A 100 -3.03 -7.32 13.96
N ILE A 101 -1.85 -6.71 13.80
CA ILE A 101 -0.57 -7.27 14.27
C ILE A 101 -0.45 -7.16 15.79
N GLU A 102 -0.76 -6.00 16.35
CA GLU A 102 -0.61 -5.72 17.76
C GLU A 102 -1.67 -6.50 18.59
N PRO A 103 -1.31 -6.98 19.80
CA PRO A 103 -2.19 -7.84 20.57
C PRO A 103 -3.57 -7.24 20.88
N GLN A 104 -3.64 -5.94 21.11
CA GLN A 104 -4.91 -5.25 21.37
C GLN A 104 -5.83 -5.20 20.15
N PHE A 105 -5.28 -5.00 18.96
CA PHE A 105 -6.03 -4.99 17.70
C PHE A 105 -6.47 -6.40 17.32
N TYR A 106 -5.61 -7.39 17.56
CA TYR A 106 -5.93 -8.79 17.36
C TYR A 106 -7.05 -9.27 18.31
N ALA A 107 -6.99 -8.90 19.59
CA ALA A 107 -8.06 -9.24 20.54
C ALA A 107 -9.42 -8.67 20.09
N LEU A 108 -9.43 -7.45 19.57
CA LEU A 108 -10.65 -6.83 19.04
C LEU A 108 -11.13 -7.53 17.76
N LEU A 109 -10.23 -7.95 16.86
CA LEU A 109 -10.56 -8.75 15.70
C LEU A 109 -11.23 -10.07 16.13
N MET A 110 -10.66 -10.79 17.09
CA MET A 110 -11.23 -12.03 17.60
C MET A 110 -12.64 -11.80 18.18
N GLN A 111 -12.82 -10.75 18.97
CA GLN A 111 -14.11 -10.38 19.54
C GLN A 111 -15.15 -10.09 18.45
N LYS A 112 -14.82 -9.28 17.46
CA LYS A 112 -15.76 -8.89 16.40
C LYS A 112 -16.09 -10.01 15.42
N THR A 113 -15.23 -11.02 15.33
CA THR A 113 -15.47 -12.24 14.54
C THR A 113 -16.06 -13.38 15.37
N GLY A 114 -16.16 -13.24 16.69
CA GLY A 114 -16.67 -14.26 17.62
C GLY A 114 -15.67 -15.40 17.90
N LEU A 115 -14.43 -15.26 17.41
CA LEU A 115 -13.37 -16.25 17.65
C LEU A 115 -12.77 -16.18 19.06
N ASP A 116 -13.04 -15.13 19.82
CA ASP A 116 -12.69 -15.02 21.23
C ASP A 116 -13.41 -16.06 22.12
N GLN A 117 -14.50 -16.66 21.62
CA GLN A 117 -15.23 -17.74 22.28
C GLN A 117 -14.63 -19.13 21.99
N ASP A 118 -13.71 -19.26 21.06
CA ASP A 118 -13.02 -20.50 20.73
C ASP A 118 -11.88 -20.76 21.72
N THR A 119 -12.16 -21.57 22.74
CA THR A 119 -11.18 -21.88 23.79
C THR A 119 -9.98 -22.71 23.31
N GLU A 120 -10.06 -23.29 22.12
CA GLU A 120 -8.99 -24.05 21.49
C GLU A 120 -8.23 -23.22 20.44
N LEU A 121 -8.53 -21.91 20.30
CA LEU A 121 -7.88 -21.06 19.33
C LEU A 121 -6.38 -20.95 19.64
N PRO A 122 -5.49 -21.30 18.68
CA PRO A 122 -4.05 -21.20 18.89
C PRO A 122 -3.60 -19.74 19.08
N LYS A 123 -2.40 -19.58 19.66
CA LYS A 123 -1.81 -18.26 19.86
C LYS A 123 -1.58 -17.54 18.53
N GLN A 124 -1.82 -16.25 18.49
CA GLN A 124 -1.67 -15.37 17.33
C GLN A 124 -0.38 -15.63 16.53
N MET A 125 0.76 -15.73 17.20
CA MET A 125 2.09 -15.86 16.57
C MET A 125 2.51 -17.32 16.29
N SER A 126 1.64 -18.29 16.49
CA SER A 126 1.90 -19.69 16.15
C SER A 126 1.79 -19.90 14.63
N ARG A 127 2.92 -19.78 13.93
CA ARG A 127 2.98 -19.86 12.44
C ARG A 127 2.41 -21.17 11.87
N ALA A 128 2.59 -22.28 12.60
CA ALA A 128 2.07 -23.58 12.18
C ALA A 128 0.53 -23.59 12.09
N ASP A 129 -0.12 -22.78 12.93
CA ASP A 129 -1.58 -22.76 13.06
C ASP A 129 -2.23 -21.66 12.19
N TRP A 130 -1.43 -20.74 11.61
CA TRP A 130 -1.97 -19.65 10.78
C TRP A 130 -2.91 -20.11 9.66
N PRO A 131 -2.62 -21.19 8.90
CA PRO A 131 -3.54 -21.65 7.86
C PRO A 131 -4.91 -22.10 8.41
N GLY A 132 -4.93 -22.76 9.56
CA GLY A 132 -6.18 -23.21 10.19
C GLY A 132 -7.04 -22.05 10.69
N ILE A 133 -6.42 -21.01 11.30
CA ILE A 133 -7.14 -19.83 11.76
C ILE A 133 -7.60 -18.99 10.55
N ARG A 134 -6.78 -18.91 9.49
CA ARG A 134 -7.18 -18.26 8.24
C ARG A 134 -8.44 -18.86 7.64
N ALA A 135 -8.53 -20.19 7.56
CA ALA A 135 -9.71 -20.89 7.05
C ALA A 135 -10.97 -20.57 7.87
N LYS A 136 -10.85 -20.46 9.21
CA LYS A 136 -11.96 -20.00 10.06
C LYS A 136 -12.39 -18.58 9.71
N LEU A 137 -11.45 -17.64 9.59
CA LEU A 137 -11.73 -16.25 9.22
C LEU A 137 -12.33 -16.12 7.81
N GLU A 138 -11.84 -16.90 6.84
CA GLU A 138 -12.42 -16.96 5.49
C GLU A 138 -13.90 -17.35 5.53
N THR A 139 -14.25 -18.37 6.30
CA THR A 139 -15.63 -18.79 6.49
C THR A 139 -16.49 -17.69 7.14
N ILE A 140 -15.94 -17.03 8.17
CA ILE A 140 -16.65 -15.96 8.89
C ILE A 140 -16.87 -14.75 7.97
N PHE A 141 -15.83 -14.28 7.28
CA PHE A 141 -15.92 -13.12 6.40
C PHE A 141 -16.82 -13.36 5.18
N ALA A 142 -16.84 -14.59 4.65
CA ALA A 142 -17.77 -14.96 3.59
C ALA A 142 -19.25 -14.99 4.04
N GLY A 143 -19.54 -14.92 5.33
CA GLY A 143 -20.89 -14.91 5.88
C GLY A 143 -21.64 -13.58 5.81
N LYS A 144 -20.98 -12.47 5.47
CA LYS A 144 -21.57 -11.13 5.35
C LYS A 144 -21.00 -10.38 4.14
N THR A 145 -21.74 -9.40 3.67
CA THR A 145 -21.27 -8.47 2.63
C THR A 145 -20.16 -7.55 3.16
N ARG A 146 -19.39 -6.94 2.26
CA ARG A 146 -18.37 -5.94 2.65
C ARG A 146 -19.00 -4.78 3.43
N ASP A 147 -20.16 -4.29 2.98
CA ASP A 147 -20.83 -3.16 3.62
C ASP A 147 -21.34 -3.50 5.04
N GLU A 148 -21.78 -4.74 5.28
CA GLU A 148 -22.10 -5.22 6.64
C GLU A 148 -20.86 -5.31 7.52
N TRP A 149 -19.71 -5.75 6.98
CA TRP A 149 -18.45 -5.75 7.71
C TRP A 149 -17.95 -4.33 7.98
N ASP A 150 -18.13 -3.39 7.06
CA ASP A 150 -17.83 -1.97 7.26
C ASP A 150 -18.57 -1.41 8.49
N GLN A 151 -19.85 -1.73 8.64
CA GLN A 151 -20.64 -1.30 9.80
C GLN A 151 -20.13 -1.89 11.14
N ILE A 152 -19.54 -3.08 11.11
CA ILE A 152 -19.03 -3.76 12.31
C ILE A 152 -17.63 -3.29 12.67
N MET A 153 -16.79 -3.02 11.67
CA MET A 153 -15.34 -2.88 11.83
C MET A 153 -14.84 -1.43 11.70
N LEU A 154 -15.43 -0.59 10.82
CA LEU A 154 -15.00 0.79 10.64
C LEU A 154 -15.17 1.60 11.93
N GLY A 155 -14.20 2.49 12.17
CA GLY A 155 -14.17 3.31 13.37
C GLY A 155 -13.69 2.57 14.63
N THR A 156 -13.20 1.34 14.47
CA THR A 156 -12.55 0.57 15.54
C THR A 156 -11.04 0.43 15.29
N ASP A 157 -10.28 0.05 16.31
CA ASP A 157 -8.83 -0.16 16.23
C ASP A 157 -8.42 -1.55 15.71
N ILE A 158 -9.25 -2.18 14.88
CA ILE A 158 -8.93 -3.51 14.30
C ILE A 158 -7.82 -3.44 13.24
N CYS A 159 -7.50 -2.28 12.72
CA CYS A 159 -6.71 -2.11 11.50
C CYS A 159 -7.41 -2.75 10.29
N TYR A 160 -8.67 -2.41 10.12
CA TYR A 160 -9.56 -2.86 9.06
C TYR A 160 -9.71 -1.81 7.96
N ALA A 161 -9.81 -2.26 6.70
CA ALA A 161 -10.26 -1.43 5.60
C ALA A 161 -10.99 -2.24 4.52
N PRO A 162 -12.06 -1.70 3.89
CA PRO A 162 -12.61 -2.28 2.68
C PRO A 162 -11.58 -2.21 1.54
N VAL A 163 -11.51 -3.25 0.71
CA VAL A 163 -10.78 -3.19 -0.55
C VAL A 163 -11.70 -2.56 -1.60
N LEU A 164 -11.32 -1.38 -2.07
CA LEU A 164 -12.12 -0.56 -2.98
C LEU A 164 -11.61 -0.70 -4.42
N ASN A 165 -12.53 -0.70 -5.39
CA ASN A 165 -12.14 -0.48 -6.78
C ASN A 165 -11.84 1.02 -7.02
N PHE A 166 -11.38 1.39 -8.23
CA PHE A 166 -10.96 2.77 -8.51
C PHE A 166 -12.09 3.79 -8.35
N ASP A 167 -13.30 3.48 -8.80
CA ASP A 167 -14.43 4.40 -8.67
C ASP A 167 -14.88 4.55 -7.21
N GLU A 168 -14.91 3.44 -6.47
CA GLU A 168 -15.20 3.44 -5.03
C GLU A 168 -14.12 4.21 -4.25
N ALA A 169 -12.85 4.07 -4.61
CA ALA A 169 -11.75 4.80 -3.97
C ALA A 169 -11.85 6.31 -4.20
N ILE A 170 -12.22 6.74 -5.40
CA ILE A 170 -12.44 8.16 -5.72
C ILE A 170 -13.63 8.71 -4.94
N ALA A 171 -14.72 7.94 -4.84
CA ALA A 171 -15.95 8.34 -4.15
C ALA A 171 -15.87 8.19 -2.61
N ASN A 172 -14.81 7.55 -2.08
CA ASN A 172 -14.68 7.33 -0.64
C ASN A 172 -14.68 8.65 0.14
N PRO A 173 -15.51 8.80 1.20
CA PRO A 173 -15.66 10.05 1.93
C PRO A 173 -14.34 10.64 2.45
N HIS A 174 -13.44 9.79 2.98
CA HIS A 174 -12.13 10.24 3.43
C HIS A 174 -11.27 10.79 2.30
N ASN A 175 -11.25 10.11 1.15
CA ASN A 175 -10.50 10.57 -0.02
C ASN A 175 -11.10 11.84 -0.62
N ALA A 176 -12.43 11.97 -0.61
CA ALA A 176 -13.14 13.16 -1.07
C ALA A 176 -12.86 14.37 -0.17
N GLU A 177 -12.95 14.21 1.16
CA GLU A 177 -12.63 15.26 2.13
C GLU A 177 -11.17 15.71 2.01
N ARG A 178 -10.25 14.75 1.84
CA ARG A 178 -8.84 15.04 1.62
C ARG A 178 -8.53 15.60 0.22
N LYS A 179 -9.49 15.60 -0.70
CA LYS A 179 -9.25 15.97 -2.11
C LYS A 179 -8.08 15.18 -2.69
N THR A 180 -8.06 13.86 -2.44
CA THR A 180 -6.98 12.97 -2.89
C THR A 180 -6.97 12.81 -4.40
N PHE A 181 -8.14 12.96 -5.03
CA PHE A 181 -8.31 12.89 -6.47
C PHE A 181 -8.90 14.19 -7.02
N ALA A 182 -8.55 14.53 -8.25
CA ALA A 182 -9.13 15.64 -9.00
C ALA A 182 -9.38 15.22 -10.44
N GLU A 183 -10.28 15.92 -11.11
CA GLU A 183 -10.53 15.76 -12.55
C GLU A 183 -10.02 16.97 -13.29
N GLN A 184 -9.24 16.76 -14.33
CA GLN A 184 -8.73 17.82 -15.20
C GLN A 184 -8.69 17.32 -16.65
N GLY A 185 -9.31 18.07 -17.54
CA GLY A 185 -9.40 17.68 -18.95
C GLY A 185 -10.14 16.34 -19.17
N GLY A 186 -11.11 16.00 -18.33
CA GLY A 186 -11.83 14.72 -18.38
C GLY A 186 -11.07 13.53 -17.81
N ILE A 187 -9.86 13.75 -17.24
CA ILE A 187 -9.02 12.68 -16.64
C ILE A 187 -9.07 12.81 -15.13
N LYS A 188 -9.53 11.74 -14.47
CA LYS A 188 -9.42 11.59 -13.01
C LYS A 188 -8.03 11.15 -12.64
N GLN A 189 -7.38 11.89 -11.74
CA GLN A 189 -5.99 11.64 -11.34
C GLN A 189 -5.78 11.98 -9.86
N ALA A 190 -4.71 11.44 -9.27
CA ALA A 190 -4.31 11.82 -7.92
C ALA A 190 -3.83 13.27 -7.90
N THR A 191 -4.15 13.99 -6.82
CA THR A 191 -3.60 15.31 -6.57
C THR A 191 -2.14 15.23 -6.13
N PRO A 192 -1.34 16.29 -6.31
CA PRO A 192 0.05 16.28 -5.87
C PRO A 192 0.22 15.98 -4.39
N ALA A 193 1.27 15.22 -4.08
CA ALA A 193 1.71 14.88 -2.74
C ALA A 193 3.25 14.97 -2.65
N PRO A 194 3.83 15.25 -1.45
CA PRO A 194 3.16 15.61 -0.19
C PRO A 194 2.51 17.00 -0.23
N ARG A 195 1.63 17.28 0.74
CA ARG A 195 0.99 18.58 0.90
C ARG A 195 1.83 19.46 1.81
N PHE A 196 2.08 20.67 1.37
CA PHE A 196 2.81 21.68 2.14
C PHE A 196 1.85 22.75 2.65
N SER A 197 2.01 23.17 3.89
CA SER A 197 1.13 24.18 4.53
C SER A 197 1.30 25.59 3.95
N ARG A 198 2.38 25.87 3.25
CA ARG A 198 2.73 27.20 2.72
C ARG A 198 2.93 27.21 1.20
N THR A 199 3.62 26.23 0.66
CA THR A 199 3.91 26.07 -0.79
C THR A 199 3.03 24.95 -1.33
N GLU A 200 1.74 25.25 -1.57
CA GLU A 200 0.81 24.26 -2.08
C GLU A 200 1.17 23.88 -3.53
N PRO A 201 1.40 22.58 -3.79
CA PRO A 201 1.70 22.14 -5.15
C PRO A 201 0.46 22.27 -6.04
N GLN A 202 0.66 22.81 -7.23
CA GLN A 202 -0.42 22.98 -8.20
C GLN A 202 -0.68 21.68 -8.96
N LEU A 203 -1.94 21.43 -9.29
CA LEU A 203 -2.29 20.34 -10.19
C LEU A 203 -1.66 20.64 -11.57
N PRO A 204 -0.88 19.73 -12.15
CA PRO A 204 -0.27 19.97 -13.45
C PRO A 204 -1.35 20.13 -14.53
N PRO A 205 -1.10 20.93 -15.58
CA PRO A 205 -2.04 21.03 -16.70
C PRO A 205 -2.31 19.65 -17.29
N GLY A 206 -3.52 19.46 -17.81
CA GLY A 206 -3.90 18.20 -18.47
C GLY A 206 -2.95 17.85 -19.62
N ALA A 207 -2.92 16.55 -19.98
CA ALA A 207 -2.15 16.10 -21.11
C ALA A 207 -2.57 16.81 -22.41
N VAL A 208 -1.60 17.27 -23.16
CA VAL A 208 -1.80 17.87 -24.49
C VAL A 208 -1.41 16.86 -25.58
N ALA A 209 -1.91 17.07 -26.79
CA ALA A 209 -1.52 16.23 -27.92
C ALA A 209 -0.01 16.32 -28.18
N PRO A 210 0.65 15.21 -28.58
CA PRO A 210 2.06 15.26 -28.96
C PRO A 210 2.32 16.33 -30.01
N GLY A 211 3.34 17.15 -29.79
CA GLY A 211 3.73 18.24 -30.69
C GLY A 211 2.94 19.54 -30.55
N ALA A 212 1.92 19.63 -29.70
CA ALA A 212 1.07 20.83 -29.57
C ALA A 212 1.84 22.10 -29.17
N GLN A 213 2.99 21.97 -28.55
CA GLN A 213 3.82 23.08 -28.08
C GLN A 213 5.11 23.29 -28.94
N THR A 214 5.27 22.51 -30.01
CA THR A 214 6.52 22.53 -30.80
C THR A 214 6.84 23.92 -31.36
N ASP A 215 5.88 24.56 -32.01
CA ASP A 215 6.08 25.84 -32.64
C ASP A 215 6.36 26.94 -31.59
N GLU A 216 5.64 26.93 -30.46
CA GLU A 216 5.89 27.85 -29.36
C GLU A 216 7.30 27.69 -28.78
N ILE A 217 7.73 26.45 -28.54
CA ILE A 217 9.08 26.17 -28.01
C ILE A 217 10.14 26.62 -29.00
N LEU A 218 10.00 26.28 -30.28
CA LEU A 218 10.97 26.66 -31.31
C LEU A 218 11.05 28.17 -31.56
N SER A 219 9.96 28.91 -31.39
CA SER A 219 9.94 30.36 -31.55
C SER A 219 10.62 31.12 -30.38
N ASN A 220 10.84 30.45 -29.26
CA ASN A 220 11.48 31.02 -28.06
C ASN A 220 12.96 30.61 -27.89
N LEU A 221 13.50 29.85 -28.84
CA LEU A 221 14.92 29.48 -28.92
C LEU A 221 15.70 30.49 -29.78
#